data_a8fd624ec729802e5cb7334b502c98e5
#
_entry.id   a8fd624ec729802e5cb7334b502c98e5
#
_cell.length_a   1.000
_cell.length_b   1.000
_cell.length_c   1.000
_cell.angle_alpha   90.00
_cell.angle_beta   90.00
_cell.angle_gamma   90.00
#
_symmetry.space_group_name_H-M   'P 1'
#
loop_
_entity.id
_entity.type
_entity.pdbx_description
1 polymer ?
#
loop_
_entity_poly.entity_id
_entity_poly.type
_entity_poly.pdbx_seq_one_letter_code
_entity_poly.pdbx_strand_id
1 'polypeptide(L)'
;MKKTIGLLVLFQLFFLCLLGQTTLPPVDKSPMDMSYYPANYPVLKIQDKITDPLAARIVYSRPQKGGRNIFGGLVKYGEIWRMGANEATEIEFFKHVRLSGKKISKGRYTLYAIANENSWIIIVNKDTDTWGSFKYDAKKDVIRKEVTIQKTDVTVESLAMAFEKSITGFNLIIAWDNVRASVPFTF
;
A
#
# COMPACT_ATOMS: atom_id res chain seq x y z
N MET A 1 34.09 53.49 7.90
CA MET A 1 33.23 52.59 8.69
C MET A 1 31.88 52.27 8.02
N LYS A 2 31.11 53.24 7.42
CA LYS A 2 29.78 52.95 6.81
C LYS A 2 29.82 52.01 5.58
N LYS A 3 30.88 52.02 4.75
CA LYS A 3 31.03 51.14 3.58
C LYS A 3 31.34 49.68 3.91
N THR A 4 32.08 49.43 5.01
CA THR A 4 32.41 48.07 5.49
C THR A 4 31.23 47.36 6.13
N ILE A 5 30.33 48.11 6.80
CA ILE A 5 29.15 47.56 7.41
C ILE A 5 28.16 47.08 6.31
N GLY A 6 27.98 47.88 5.23
CA GLY A 6 27.12 47.50 4.08
C GLY A 6 27.58 46.20 3.41
N LEU A 7 28.89 45.99 3.26
CA LEU A 7 29.46 44.78 2.66
C LEU A 7 29.23 43.53 3.52
N LEU A 8 29.33 43.67 4.84
CA LEU A 8 29.08 42.57 5.79
C LEU A 8 27.61 42.13 5.81
N VAL A 9 26.69 43.11 5.77
CA VAL A 9 25.25 42.82 5.71
C VAL A 9 24.84 42.14 4.40
N LEU A 10 25.44 42.55 3.25
CA LEU A 10 25.22 41.89 1.96
C LEU A 10 25.72 40.46 1.95
N PHE A 11 26.86 40.20 2.58
CA PHE A 11 27.42 38.84 2.69
C PHE A 11 26.59 37.94 3.59
N GLN A 12 26.03 38.46 4.68
CA GLN A 12 25.11 37.70 5.55
C GLN A 12 23.78 37.39 4.86
N LEU A 13 23.22 38.33 4.07
CA LEU A 13 22.00 38.10 3.29
C LEU A 13 22.22 37.03 2.19
N PHE A 14 23.38 36.98 1.56
CA PHE A 14 23.74 35.97 0.58
C PHE A 14 23.88 34.56 1.21
N PHE A 15 24.38 34.48 2.43
CA PHE A 15 24.50 33.21 3.18
C PHE A 15 23.17 32.66 3.65
N LEU A 16 22.21 33.53 3.99
CA LEU A 16 20.83 33.14 4.34
C LEU A 16 20.03 32.58 3.15
N CYS A 17 20.29 33.04 1.92
CA CYS A 17 19.67 32.47 0.71
C CYS A 17 20.16 31.07 0.36
N LEU A 18 21.35 30.64 0.83
CA LEU A 18 21.88 29.31 0.59
C LEU A 18 21.28 28.22 1.49
N LEU A 19 20.59 28.59 2.58
CA LEU A 19 19.97 27.66 3.52
C LEU A 19 18.61 27.15 3.10
N GLY A 20 18.08 27.62 1.97
CA GLY A 20 16.71 27.33 1.51
C GLY A 20 16.60 26.30 0.38
N GLN A 21 17.68 25.67 -0.08
CA GLN A 21 17.55 24.64 -1.12
C GLN A 21 17.09 23.32 -0.52
N THR A 22 15.83 23.00 -0.71
CA THR A 22 15.30 21.67 -0.39
C THR A 22 15.98 20.63 -1.29
N THR A 23 16.77 19.74 -0.69
CA THR A 23 17.33 18.60 -1.40
C THR A 23 16.18 17.65 -1.74
N LEU A 24 15.93 17.40 -3.03
CA LEU A 24 14.91 16.44 -3.45
C LEU A 24 15.39 15.03 -3.06
N PRO A 25 14.48 14.20 -2.51
CA PRO A 25 14.81 12.83 -2.14
C PRO A 25 15.07 11.99 -3.39
N PRO A 26 15.98 10.99 -3.31
CA PRO A 26 16.15 10.02 -4.39
C PRO A 26 14.87 9.16 -4.54
N VAL A 27 14.75 8.49 -5.69
CA VAL A 27 13.67 7.51 -5.90
C VAL A 27 13.85 6.36 -4.90
N ASP A 28 12.76 6.01 -4.19
CA ASP A 28 12.77 4.91 -3.24
C ASP A 28 12.97 3.56 -3.95
N LYS A 29 13.67 2.62 -3.28
CA LYS A 29 13.91 1.26 -3.79
C LYS A 29 12.64 0.39 -3.82
N SER A 30 11.60 0.82 -3.12
CA SER A 30 10.28 0.19 -3.06
C SER A 30 9.22 1.20 -3.50
N PRO A 31 9.17 1.57 -4.80
CA PRO A 31 8.31 2.64 -5.28
C PRO A 31 6.85 2.36 -4.96
N MET A 32 6.10 3.43 -4.72
CA MET A 32 4.65 3.34 -4.53
C MET A 32 3.96 3.02 -5.86
N ASP A 33 2.91 2.22 -5.77
CA ASP A 33 2.04 1.84 -6.87
C ASP A 33 0.57 1.87 -6.43
N MET A 34 -0.34 1.81 -7.39
CA MET A 34 -1.76 1.76 -7.11
C MET A 34 -2.52 0.90 -8.11
N SER A 35 -3.58 0.26 -7.63
CA SER A 35 -4.51 -0.50 -8.47
C SER A 35 -5.95 -0.08 -8.18
N TYR A 36 -6.83 -0.28 -9.16
CA TYR A 36 -8.22 0.16 -9.11
C TYR A 36 -9.17 -1.02 -9.39
N TYR A 37 -10.36 -0.96 -8.80
CA TYR A 37 -11.48 -1.77 -9.24
C TYR A 37 -12.69 -0.88 -9.57
N PRO A 38 -13.19 -0.91 -10.82
CA PRO A 38 -12.72 -1.71 -11.97
C PRO A 38 -11.28 -1.42 -12.38
N ALA A 39 -10.61 -2.42 -12.95
CA ALA A 39 -9.23 -2.27 -13.42
C ALA A 39 -9.12 -1.15 -14.47
N ASN A 40 -7.99 -0.45 -14.48
CA ASN A 40 -7.72 0.65 -15.41
C ASN A 40 -8.75 1.81 -15.36
N TYR A 41 -9.46 1.98 -14.25
CA TYR A 41 -10.54 2.97 -14.12
C TYR A 41 -10.17 4.38 -14.62
N PRO A 42 -8.98 4.99 -14.29
CA PRO A 42 -8.62 6.31 -14.79
C PRO A 42 -8.49 6.37 -16.32
N VAL A 43 -7.97 5.31 -16.93
CA VAL A 43 -7.83 5.21 -18.39
C VAL A 43 -9.20 5.06 -19.06
N LEU A 44 -10.07 4.24 -18.49
CA LEU A 44 -11.44 4.10 -18.98
C LEU A 44 -12.22 5.40 -18.84
N LYS A 45 -11.96 6.16 -17.77
CA LYS A 45 -12.60 7.46 -17.54
C LYS A 45 -12.25 8.48 -18.61
N ILE A 46 -10.98 8.62 -18.96
CA ILE A 46 -10.55 9.58 -19.99
C ILE A 46 -11.01 9.17 -21.40
N GLN A 47 -11.34 7.89 -21.59
CA GLN A 47 -11.86 7.35 -22.84
C GLN A 47 -13.39 7.32 -22.92
N ASP A 48 -14.10 7.83 -21.90
CA ASP A 48 -15.57 7.75 -21.75
C ASP A 48 -16.12 6.30 -21.86
N LYS A 49 -15.32 5.31 -21.38
CA LYS A 49 -15.63 3.88 -21.43
C LYS A 49 -15.97 3.27 -20.07
N ILE A 50 -16.31 4.10 -19.08
CA ILE A 50 -16.72 3.59 -17.76
C ILE A 50 -18.05 2.89 -17.87
N THR A 51 -18.09 1.61 -17.50
CA THR A 51 -19.33 0.83 -17.39
C THR A 51 -19.79 0.71 -15.94
N ASP A 52 -18.86 0.68 -15.00
CA ASP A 52 -19.12 0.49 -13.58
C ASP A 52 -18.44 1.61 -12.76
N PRO A 53 -19.08 2.13 -11.70
CA PRO A 53 -18.47 3.15 -10.85
C PRO A 53 -17.26 2.59 -10.10
N LEU A 54 -16.33 3.49 -9.78
CA LEU A 54 -15.17 3.15 -8.95
C LEU A 54 -15.64 2.56 -7.61
N ALA A 55 -15.16 1.36 -7.29
CA ALA A 55 -15.54 0.64 -6.08
C ALA A 55 -14.39 0.52 -5.07
N ALA A 56 -13.15 0.33 -5.55
CA ALA A 56 -11.98 0.23 -4.69
C ALA A 56 -10.72 0.80 -5.35
N ARG A 57 -9.81 1.26 -4.52
CA ARG A 57 -8.43 1.62 -4.88
C ARG A 57 -7.50 1.10 -3.79
N ILE A 58 -6.33 0.60 -4.18
CA ILE A 58 -5.28 0.24 -3.24
C ILE A 58 -4.02 1.02 -3.59
N VAL A 59 -3.33 1.52 -2.57
CA VAL A 59 -2.04 2.21 -2.68
C VAL A 59 -1.04 1.44 -1.83
N TYR A 60 0.06 1.02 -2.42
CA TYR A 60 1.01 0.13 -1.77
C TYR A 60 2.42 0.33 -2.32
N SER A 61 3.43 0.01 -1.54
CA SER A 61 4.80 -0.01 -2.03
C SER A 61 5.17 -1.37 -2.60
N ARG A 62 6.11 -1.39 -3.55
CA ARG A 62 6.55 -2.58 -4.28
C ARG A 62 7.99 -2.98 -3.96
N PRO A 63 8.27 -3.50 -2.75
CA PRO A 63 9.59 -4.03 -2.45
C PRO A 63 9.93 -5.19 -3.39
N GLN A 64 11.20 -5.26 -3.78
CA GLN A 64 11.75 -6.33 -4.59
C GLN A 64 12.19 -7.49 -3.71
N LYS A 65 12.12 -8.72 -4.22
CA LYS A 65 12.67 -9.91 -3.58
C LYS A 65 14.19 -9.81 -3.44
N GLY A 66 14.89 -9.48 -4.53
CA GLY A 66 16.34 -9.27 -4.55
C GLY A 66 17.11 -10.46 -3.99
N GLY A 67 16.75 -11.68 -4.40
CA GLY A 67 17.40 -12.93 -3.94
C GLY A 67 17.09 -13.33 -2.48
N ARG A 68 16.30 -12.55 -1.73
CA ARG A 68 15.99 -12.84 -0.32
C ARG A 68 14.90 -13.89 -0.19
N ASN A 69 14.90 -14.63 0.93
CA ASN A 69 13.74 -15.40 1.38
C ASN A 69 12.69 -14.42 1.92
N ILE A 70 11.51 -14.39 1.31
CA ILE A 70 10.47 -13.43 1.69
C ILE A 70 9.67 -13.95 2.88
N PHE A 71 8.85 -14.97 2.68
CA PHE A 71 7.95 -15.48 3.72
C PHE A 71 8.67 -16.49 4.61
N GLY A 72 8.66 -16.26 5.93
CA GLY A 72 9.48 -16.94 6.92
C GLY A 72 10.87 -16.34 7.12
N GLY A 73 11.29 -15.41 6.22
CA GLY A 73 12.54 -14.66 6.29
C GLY A 73 12.32 -13.18 6.55
N LEU A 74 12.17 -12.38 5.48
CA LEU A 74 11.93 -10.94 5.58
C LEU A 74 10.57 -10.63 6.22
N VAL A 75 9.52 -11.33 5.80
CA VAL A 75 8.19 -11.33 6.41
C VAL A 75 8.11 -12.55 7.32
N LYS A 76 8.25 -12.29 8.62
CA LYS A 76 8.23 -13.36 9.61
C LYS A 76 6.84 -13.95 9.78
N TYR A 77 6.75 -15.26 9.94
CA TYR A 77 5.47 -15.91 10.21
C TYR A 77 4.94 -15.52 11.60
N GLY A 78 3.62 -15.38 11.69
CA GLY A 78 2.93 -15.02 12.93
C GLY A 78 3.02 -13.55 13.34
N GLU A 79 3.80 -12.71 12.65
CA GLU A 79 3.95 -11.29 12.95
C GLU A 79 3.07 -10.41 12.05
N ILE A 80 2.70 -9.21 12.56
CA ILE A 80 1.96 -8.21 11.77
C ILE A 80 2.86 -7.66 10.67
N TRP A 81 2.43 -7.82 9.42
CA TRP A 81 3.08 -7.30 8.23
C TRP A 81 2.25 -6.17 7.62
N ARG A 82 2.91 -5.03 7.33
CA ARG A 82 2.30 -3.84 6.70
C ARG A 82 1.95 -4.02 5.22
N MET A 83 2.17 -5.22 4.67
CA MET A 83 1.89 -5.60 3.28
C MET A 83 2.64 -4.77 2.23
N GLY A 84 3.87 -4.36 2.57
CA GLY A 84 4.73 -3.53 1.72
C GLY A 84 6.03 -3.18 2.43
N ALA A 85 6.62 -2.07 2.04
CA ALA A 85 7.77 -1.41 2.65
C ALA A 85 7.38 0.05 3.00
N ASN A 86 8.11 0.70 3.92
CA ASN A 86 7.88 2.07 4.35
C ASN A 86 6.47 2.25 4.93
N GLU A 87 5.59 3.00 4.27
CA GLU A 87 4.18 3.15 4.65
C GLU A 87 3.44 1.81 4.57
N ALA A 88 2.44 1.66 5.42
CA ALA A 88 1.55 0.52 5.35
C ALA A 88 0.60 0.65 4.15
N THR A 89 0.27 -0.48 3.52
CA THR A 89 -0.67 -0.53 2.40
C THR A 89 -2.03 0.00 2.79
N GLU A 90 -2.60 0.88 1.98
CA GLU A 90 -3.94 1.40 2.19
C GLU A 90 -4.91 0.98 1.09
N ILE A 91 -6.13 0.64 1.50
CA ILE A 91 -7.26 0.39 0.61
C ILE A 91 -8.37 1.41 0.86
N GLU A 92 -8.90 1.98 -0.21
CA GLU A 92 -10.07 2.86 -0.15
C GLU A 92 -11.26 2.19 -0.85
N PHE A 93 -12.36 2.07 -0.14
CA PHE A 93 -13.63 1.63 -0.68
C PHE A 93 -14.52 2.84 -0.96
N PHE A 94 -14.95 3.00 -2.21
CA PHE A 94 -15.84 4.10 -2.65
C PHE A 94 -17.31 3.75 -2.46
N LYS A 95 -17.62 2.51 -2.14
CA LYS A 95 -18.93 2.01 -1.75
C LYS A 95 -18.79 1.00 -0.61
N HIS A 96 -19.90 0.60 0.00
CA HIS A 96 -19.89 -0.47 0.99
C HIS A 96 -19.50 -1.80 0.33
N VAL A 97 -18.65 -2.56 1.01
CA VAL A 97 -18.29 -3.93 0.62
C VAL A 97 -18.47 -4.88 1.79
N ARG A 98 -18.42 -6.16 1.53
CA ARG A 98 -18.41 -7.20 2.56
C ARG A 98 -17.16 -8.08 2.42
N LEU A 99 -16.59 -8.45 3.54
CA LEU A 99 -15.57 -9.48 3.63
C LEU A 99 -16.07 -10.56 4.58
N SER A 100 -16.22 -11.79 4.11
CA SER A 100 -16.85 -12.88 4.89
C SER A 100 -18.21 -12.52 5.50
N GLY A 101 -19.06 -11.85 4.73
CA GLY A 101 -20.40 -11.41 5.17
C GLY A 101 -20.41 -10.16 6.07
N LYS A 102 -19.30 -9.79 6.71
CA LYS A 102 -19.23 -8.58 7.53
C LYS A 102 -19.10 -7.33 6.65
N LYS A 103 -19.98 -6.37 6.87
CA LYS A 103 -20.00 -5.09 6.14
C LYS A 103 -18.81 -4.23 6.53
N ILE A 104 -18.12 -3.69 5.52
CA ILE A 104 -17.10 -2.65 5.61
C ILE A 104 -17.69 -1.40 4.94
N SER A 105 -17.75 -0.30 5.66
CA SER A 105 -18.25 0.97 5.13
C SER A 105 -17.31 1.54 4.07
N LYS A 106 -17.83 2.40 3.20
CA LYS A 106 -16.98 3.23 2.35
C LYS A 106 -16.01 4.03 3.22
N GLY A 107 -14.79 4.22 2.72
CA GLY A 107 -13.74 4.93 3.44
C GLY A 107 -12.37 4.33 3.18
N ARG A 108 -11.35 4.92 3.80
CA ARG A 108 -9.96 4.52 3.72
C ARG A 108 -9.58 3.67 4.93
N TYR A 109 -8.79 2.64 4.71
CA TYR A 109 -8.36 1.66 5.70
C TYR A 109 -6.93 1.24 5.42
N THR A 110 -6.20 0.88 6.46
CA THR A 110 -4.92 0.19 6.29
C THR A 110 -5.14 -1.32 6.21
N LEU A 111 -4.44 -1.97 5.29
CA LEU A 111 -4.35 -3.41 5.21
C LEU A 111 -3.07 -3.88 5.91
N TYR A 112 -3.26 -4.81 6.84
CA TYR A 112 -2.18 -5.62 7.40
C TYR A 112 -2.43 -7.09 7.10
N ALA A 113 -1.39 -7.89 7.22
CA ALA A 113 -1.52 -9.34 7.22
C ALA A 113 -0.67 -9.97 8.32
N ILE A 114 -1.08 -11.15 8.77
CA ILE A 114 -0.21 -12.09 9.48
C ILE A 114 0.04 -13.23 8.50
N ALA A 115 1.27 -13.31 8.00
CA ALA A 115 1.66 -14.38 7.11
C ALA A 115 1.93 -15.67 7.91
N ASN A 116 1.42 -16.79 7.42
CA ASN A 116 1.76 -18.12 7.88
C ASN A 116 2.16 -18.97 6.67
N GLU A 117 2.61 -20.20 6.91
CA GLU A 117 3.17 -21.06 5.86
C GLU A 117 2.16 -21.41 4.76
N ASN A 118 0.88 -21.62 5.12
CA ASN A 118 -0.18 -22.10 4.23
C ASN A 118 -1.39 -21.14 4.15
N SER A 119 -1.44 -20.10 4.99
CA SER A 119 -2.54 -19.16 5.03
C SER A 119 -2.06 -17.78 5.49
N TRP A 120 -2.79 -16.74 5.13
CA TRP A 120 -2.60 -15.41 5.69
C TRP A 120 -3.87 -14.95 6.39
N ILE A 121 -3.70 -14.23 7.50
CA ILE A 121 -4.79 -13.49 8.13
C ILE A 121 -4.74 -12.07 7.62
N ILE A 122 -5.66 -11.71 6.75
CA ILE A 122 -5.82 -10.34 6.23
C ILE A 122 -6.60 -9.52 7.25
N ILE A 123 -6.11 -8.33 7.53
CA ILE A 123 -6.66 -7.42 8.54
C ILE A 123 -7.01 -6.10 7.86
N VAL A 124 -8.27 -5.67 7.97
CA VAL A 124 -8.71 -4.33 7.58
C VAL A 124 -8.77 -3.50 8.85
N ASN A 125 -7.95 -2.46 8.95
CA ASN A 125 -7.83 -1.62 10.13
C ASN A 125 -8.23 -0.17 9.83
N LYS A 126 -8.87 0.50 10.79
CA LYS A 126 -9.37 1.89 10.63
C LYS A 126 -8.27 2.95 10.68
N ASP A 127 -7.10 2.61 11.19
CA ASP A 127 -5.97 3.54 11.19
C ASP A 127 -5.51 3.81 9.77
N THR A 128 -5.03 5.01 9.51
CA THR A 128 -4.53 5.42 8.19
C THR A 128 -3.27 6.26 8.35
N ASP A 129 -2.56 6.50 7.24
CA ASP A 129 -1.37 7.33 7.21
C ASP A 129 -0.26 6.81 8.15
N THR A 130 -0.12 5.47 8.23
CA THR A 130 0.79 4.81 9.16
C THR A 130 2.11 4.41 8.48
N TRP A 131 3.21 4.63 9.20
CA TRP A 131 4.52 4.12 8.79
C TRP A 131 4.76 2.73 9.42
N GLY A 132 4.88 1.72 8.57
CA GLY A 132 5.14 0.36 9.06
C GLY A 132 3.96 -0.24 9.83
N SER A 133 4.28 -1.13 10.77
CA SER A 133 3.33 -1.75 11.71
C SER A 133 3.68 -1.48 13.17
N PHE A 134 4.57 -0.49 13.43
CA PHE A 134 5.13 -0.25 14.76
C PHE A 134 4.10 0.21 15.79
N LYS A 135 3.05 0.91 15.34
CA LYS A 135 1.95 1.41 16.18
C LYS A 135 0.62 0.71 15.86
N TYR A 136 0.69 -0.51 15.33
CA TYR A 136 -0.51 -1.29 15.08
C TYR A 136 -1.37 -1.45 16.34
N ASP A 137 -2.65 -1.12 16.22
CA ASP A 137 -3.65 -1.25 17.29
C ASP A 137 -4.78 -2.18 16.85
N ALA A 138 -4.83 -3.37 17.44
CA ALA A 138 -5.86 -4.37 17.17
C ALA A 138 -7.29 -3.89 17.52
N LYS A 139 -7.46 -2.89 18.38
CA LYS A 139 -8.78 -2.31 18.71
C LYS A 139 -9.39 -1.55 17.53
N LYS A 140 -8.56 -1.15 16.56
CA LYS A 140 -9.00 -0.48 15.33
C LYS A 140 -9.33 -1.47 14.20
N ASP A 141 -9.18 -2.79 14.42
CA ASP A 141 -9.53 -3.79 13.42
C ASP A 141 -11.02 -3.80 13.13
N VAL A 142 -11.36 -3.63 11.87
CA VAL A 142 -12.73 -3.80 11.37
C VAL A 142 -13.03 -5.27 11.20
N ILE A 143 -12.11 -6.01 10.60
CA ILE A 143 -12.24 -7.44 10.36
C ILE A 143 -10.86 -8.09 10.20
N ARG A 144 -10.78 -9.35 10.62
CA ARG A 144 -9.72 -10.30 10.28
C ARG A 144 -10.30 -11.44 9.47
N LYS A 145 -9.65 -11.79 8.37
CA LYS A 145 -10.07 -12.91 7.51
C LYS A 145 -8.88 -13.76 7.15
N GLU A 146 -8.94 -15.02 7.53
CA GLU A 146 -7.98 -16.00 7.05
C GLU A 146 -8.28 -16.37 5.61
N VAL A 147 -7.23 -16.37 4.76
CA VAL A 147 -7.26 -16.79 3.36
C VAL A 147 -6.15 -17.81 3.13
N THR A 148 -6.45 -18.87 2.39
CA THR A 148 -5.45 -19.85 1.95
C THR A 148 -4.57 -19.20 0.90
N ILE A 149 -3.27 -19.46 0.95
CA ILE A 149 -2.33 -19.04 -0.09
C ILE A 149 -2.10 -20.16 -1.11
N GLN A 150 -1.67 -19.78 -2.29
CA GLN A 150 -1.22 -20.67 -3.34
C GLN A 150 0.28 -20.50 -3.54
N LYS A 151 1.00 -21.60 -3.60
CA LYS A 151 2.39 -21.64 -4.07
C LYS A 151 2.36 -21.73 -5.59
N THR A 152 3.21 -20.96 -6.26
CA THR A 152 3.30 -20.92 -7.72
C THR A 152 4.72 -21.23 -8.16
N ASP A 153 4.89 -21.78 -9.37
CA ASP A 153 6.20 -22.02 -9.96
C ASP A 153 6.83 -20.73 -10.51
N VAL A 154 6.02 -19.67 -10.62
CA VAL A 154 6.47 -18.37 -11.13
C VAL A 154 6.82 -17.47 -9.95
N THR A 155 8.05 -16.99 -9.91
CA THR A 155 8.51 -16.02 -8.92
C THR A 155 8.08 -14.60 -9.34
N VAL A 156 7.36 -13.92 -8.46
CA VAL A 156 7.02 -12.50 -8.58
C VAL A 156 8.09 -11.69 -7.86
N GLU A 157 8.96 -11.01 -8.62
CA GLU A 157 10.12 -10.29 -8.07
C GLU A 157 9.72 -9.12 -7.19
N SER A 158 8.77 -8.29 -7.62
CA SER A 158 8.27 -7.16 -6.87
C SER A 158 6.88 -7.43 -6.34
N LEU A 159 6.62 -7.13 -5.06
CA LEU A 159 5.26 -7.21 -4.51
C LEU A 159 4.26 -6.57 -5.47
N ALA A 160 3.21 -7.27 -5.81
CA ALA A 160 2.18 -6.82 -6.73
C ALA A 160 0.79 -7.05 -6.13
N MET A 161 -0.09 -6.05 -6.30
CA MET A 161 -1.48 -6.12 -5.90
C MET A 161 -2.36 -5.67 -7.06
N ALA A 162 -3.40 -6.44 -7.35
CA ALA A 162 -4.34 -6.16 -8.43
C ALA A 162 -5.74 -6.62 -8.04
N PHE A 163 -6.75 -6.05 -8.69
CA PHE A 163 -8.13 -6.48 -8.51
C PHE A 163 -8.58 -7.34 -9.70
N GLU A 164 -9.26 -8.44 -9.39
CA GLU A 164 -9.92 -9.30 -10.37
C GLU A 164 -11.42 -9.28 -10.14
N LYS A 165 -12.22 -9.23 -11.22
CA LYS A 165 -13.68 -9.30 -11.16
C LYS A 165 -14.12 -10.68 -10.65
N SER A 166 -15.11 -10.73 -9.76
CA SER A 166 -15.80 -11.95 -9.35
C SER A 166 -17.30 -11.82 -9.61
N ILE A 167 -18.05 -12.91 -9.47
CA ILE A 167 -19.51 -12.95 -9.71
C ILE A 167 -20.25 -11.97 -8.78
N THR A 168 -19.82 -11.86 -7.52
CA THR A 168 -20.52 -11.09 -6.49
C THR A 168 -19.79 -9.83 -6.05
N GLY A 169 -18.65 -9.50 -6.73
CA GLY A 169 -17.82 -8.35 -6.36
C GLY A 169 -16.46 -8.40 -7.01
N PHE A 170 -15.40 -8.49 -6.22
CA PHE A 170 -14.02 -8.55 -6.70
C PHE A 170 -13.11 -9.28 -5.71
N ASN A 171 -12.00 -9.79 -6.23
CA ASN A 171 -10.90 -10.33 -5.44
C ASN A 171 -9.73 -9.34 -5.46
N LEU A 172 -9.15 -9.05 -4.30
CA LEU A 172 -7.82 -8.45 -4.23
C LEU A 172 -6.78 -9.57 -4.30
N ILE A 173 -5.99 -9.56 -5.35
CA ILE A 173 -4.89 -10.50 -5.56
C ILE A 173 -3.62 -9.86 -5.06
N ILE A 174 -2.86 -10.60 -4.26
CA ILE A 174 -1.59 -10.20 -3.69
C ILE A 174 -0.56 -11.27 -4.06
N ALA A 175 0.52 -10.88 -4.72
CA ALA A 175 1.55 -11.81 -5.16
C ALA A 175 2.95 -11.27 -4.87
N TRP A 176 3.80 -12.10 -4.29
CA TRP A 176 5.21 -11.82 -4.07
C TRP A 176 5.98 -13.14 -3.88
N ASP A 177 7.22 -13.19 -4.40
CA ASP A 177 7.98 -14.43 -4.45
C ASP A 177 7.16 -15.51 -5.19
N ASN A 178 7.07 -16.69 -4.65
CA ASN A 178 6.27 -17.80 -5.18
C ASN A 178 4.91 -17.96 -4.47
N VAL A 179 4.39 -16.89 -3.86
CA VAL A 179 3.15 -16.92 -3.08
C VAL A 179 2.11 -15.99 -3.71
N ARG A 180 0.87 -16.50 -3.84
CA ARG A 180 -0.31 -15.75 -4.26
C ARG A 180 -1.41 -15.93 -3.22
N ALA A 181 -2.02 -14.81 -2.79
CA ALA A 181 -3.22 -14.79 -1.97
C ALA A 181 -4.36 -14.10 -2.72
N SER A 182 -5.60 -14.55 -2.47
CA SER A 182 -6.82 -13.96 -3.03
C SER A 182 -7.79 -13.61 -1.89
N VAL A 183 -8.18 -12.34 -1.82
CA VAL A 183 -9.07 -11.82 -0.77
C VAL A 183 -10.41 -11.45 -1.41
N PRO A 184 -11.50 -12.20 -1.17
CA PRO A 184 -12.79 -11.97 -1.82
C PRO A 184 -13.59 -10.87 -1.12
N PHE A 185 -13.90 -9.80 -1.84
CA PHE A 185 -14.85 -8.77 -1.42
C PHE A 185 -16.14 -8.89 -2.23
N THR A 186 -17.30 -8.76 -1.57
CA THR A 186 -18.61 -8.77 -2.22
C THR A 186 -19.33 -7.43 -2.01
N PHE A 187 -20.32 -7.15 -2.86
CA PHE A 187 -21.18 -5.97 -2.74
C PHE A 187 -22.44 -6.23 -1.91
#